data_d810c96cfbf7ff0c8d42d333a91218e0
#
_entry.id   d810c96cfbf7ff0c8d42d333a91218e0
#
_cell.length_a   1.000
_cell.length_b   1.000
_cell.length_c   1.000
_cell.angle_alpha   90.00
_cell.angle_beta   90.00
_cell.angle_gamma   90.00
#
_symmetry.space_group_name_H-M   'P 1'
#
loop_
_entity.id
_entity.type
_entity.pdbx_description
1 polymer ?
#
loop_
_entity_poly.entity_id
_entity_poly.type
_entity_poly.pdbx_seq_one_letter_code
_entity_poly.pdbx_strand_id
1 'polypeptide(L)'
;MAVATALPVSIPGSPERLSVTHYHSTHLDAGGAMRYLCLIYDEEKKLGAMSKSESDSFMGEYFAFTDGIRKSGHYLGGEALQPVQTATTVRLRNGRVSTTDGPFAETKEQLGGYYLIDARDLNDAIQVASRIPSARLGSIEVRPIMEFDHP
;
A
#
# COMPACT_ATOMS: atom_id res chain seq x y z
N MET A 1 18.70 13.26 20.82
CA MET A 1 18.61 14.26 19.74
C MET A 1 19.37 13.72 18.54
N ALA A 2 18.64 13.29 17.52
CA ALA A 2 19.27 12.79 16.28
C ALA A 2 19.63 13.98 15.40
N VAL A 3 20.90 14.12 15.08
CA VAL A 3 21.41 15.19 14.20
C VAL A 3 21.14 14.74 12.76
N ALA A 4 20.28 15.47 12.05
CA ALA A 4 20.02 15.23 10.63
C ALA A 4 21.27 15.60 9.81
N THR A 5 21.90 14.61 9.18
CA THR A 5 22.98 14.83 8.24
C THR A 5 22.38 15.15 6.86
N ALA A 6 22.56 16.36 6.38
CA ALA A 6 22.12 16.79 5.05
C ALA A 6 23.23 16.54 4.03
N LEU A 7 22.94 15.76 2.99
CA LEU A 7 23.80 15.54 1.84
C LEU A 7 23.36 16.41 0.66
N PRO A 8 24.23 17.08 -0.07
CA PRO A 8 23.85 17.83 -1.26
C PRO A 8 23.66 16.88 -2.45
N VAL A 9 22.50 16.97 -3.10
CA VAL A 9 22.22 16.28 -4.37
C VAL A 9 22.10 17.33 -5.46
N SER A 10 22.95 17.28 -6.46
CA SER A 10 22.83 18.09 -7.68
C SER A 10 21.87 17.38 -8.64
N ILE A 11 20.76 18.01 -8.96
CA ILE A 11 19.80 17.53 -9.97
C ILE A 11 19.89 18.47 -11.18
N PRO A 12 20.25 17.97 -12.37
CA PRO A 12 20.18 18.73 -13.59
C PRO A 12 18.75 18.73 -14.12
N GLY A 13 18.19 19.89 -14.40
CA GLY A 13 16.95 20.11 -15.13
C GLY A 13 15.73 20.36 -14.25
N SER A 14 15.27 21.62 -14.24
CA SER A 14 13.96 21.97 -13.68
C SER A 14 12.85 21.36 -14.54
N PRO A 15 11.89 20.63 -13.97
CA PRO A 15 10.70 20.28 -14.72
C PRO A 15 9.76 21.48 -14.77
N GLU A 16 9.31 21.78 -15.99
CA GLU A 16 8.20 22.68 -16.25
C GLU A 16 6.97 22.31 -15.40
N ARG A 17 6.20 23.33 -15.05
CA ARG A 17 4.96 23.21 -14.29
C ARG A 17 4.05 22.17 -14.94
N LEU A 18 3.87 21.04 -14.27
CA LEU A 18 2.81 20.11 -14.61
C LEU A 18 1.46 20.80 -14.38
N SER A 19 0.84 21.17 -15.49
CA SER A 19 -0.57 21.57 -15.52
C SER A 19 -1.41 20.43 -14.95
N VAL A 20 -2.17 20.72 -13.89
CA VAL A 20 -3.17 19.80 -13.36
C VAL A 20 -4.29 19.71 -14.39
N THR A 21 -4.11 18.86 -15.36
CA THR A 21 -5.14 18.55 -16.34
C THR A 21 -6.23 17.75 -15.65
N HIS A 22 -7.45 18.20 -15.80
CA HIS A 22 -8.69 17.65 -15.27
C HIS A 22 -8.71 16.13 -15.30
N TYR A 23 -8.90 15.54 -14.11
CA TYR A 23 -9.19 14.14 -13.93
C TYR A 23 -10.57 13.83 -14.57
N HIS A 24 -10.57 13.46 -15.84
CA HIS A 24 -11.75 12.89 -16.47
C HIS A 24 -11.69 11.38 -16.26
N SER A 25 -12.51 10.92 -15.32
CA SER A 25 -12.87 9.51 -15.23
C SER A 25 -13.73 9.16 -16.45
N THR A 26 -13.08 8.82 -17.55
CA THR A 26 -13.74 8.24 -18.70
C THR A 26 -13.14 6.87 -18.99
N HIS A 27 -13.54 5.89 -18.21
CA HIS A 27 -13.55 4.51 -18.67
C HIS A 27 -14.82 3.82 -18.14
N LEU A 28 -15.94 4.19 -18.77
CA LEU A 28 -17.06 3.29 -18.96
C LEU A 28 -16.95 2.85 -20.42
N ASP A 29 -16.52 1.61 -20.64
CA ASP A 29 -16.78 0.76 -21.79
C ASP A 29 -15.54 0.10 -22.37
N ALA A 30 -15.30 -1.05 -21.86
CA ALA A 30 -14.91 -2.30 -22.49
C ALA A 30 -14.51 -3.21 -21.33
N GLY A 31 -15.15 -4.35 -21.17
CA GLY A 31 -15.01 -5.27 -20.01
C GLY A 31 -13.58 -5.74 -19.73
N GLY A 32 -12.69 -4.78 -19.47
CA GLY A 32 -11.33 -4.95 -19.02
C GLY A 32 -11.28 -4.91 -17.48
N ALA A 33 -10.63 -5.89 -16.90
CA ALA A 33 -10.37 -5.91 -15.47
C ALA A 33 -9.59 -4.64 -15.06
N MET A 34 -9.90 -4.10 -13.89
CA MET A 34 -9.26 -2.92 -13.32
C MET A 34 -8.32 -3.32 -12.21
N ARG A 35 -7.18 -2.64 -12.11
CA ARG A 35 -6.24 -2.87 -11.02
C ARG A 35 -6.59 -2.03 -9.79
N TYR A 36 -6.54 -2.68 -8.65
CA TYR A 36 -6.75 -2.05 -7.35
C TYR A 36 -5.60 -2.38 -6.41
N LEU A 37 -5.26 -1.41 -5.57
CA LEU A 37 -4.34 -1.62 -4.47
C LEU A 37 -5.16 -1.75 -3.17
N CYS A 38 -4.98 -2.87 -2.48
CA CYS A 38 -5.55 -3.12 -1.16
C CYS A 38 -4.47 -2.86 -0.12
N LEU A 39 -4.51 -1.70 0.53
CA LEU A 39 -3.57 -1.30 1.57
C LEU A 39 -4.08 -1.83 2.92
N ILE A 40 -3.21 -2.55 3.63
CA ILE A 40 -3.54 -3.24 4.87
C ILE A 40 -3.02 -2.42 6.04
N TYR A 41 -3.93 -1.98 6.92
CA TYR A 41 -3.60 -1.24 8.14
C TYR A 41 -4.00 -2.05 9.36
N ASP A 42 -3.06 -2.24 10.27
CA ASP A 42 -3.24 -2.97 11.53
C ASP A 42 -2.64 -2.19 12.70
N GLU A 43 -3.18 -2.40 13.90
CA GLU A 43 -2.50 -1.99 15.13
C GLU A 43 -1.35 -2.97 15.42
N GLU A 44 -0.11 -2.58 15.12
CA GLU A 44 1.07 -3.42 15.38
C GLU A 44 1.16 -3.93 16.82
N LYS A 45 0.73 -3.11 17.79
CA LYS A 45 0.69 -3.51 19.19
C LYS A 45 -0.22 -4.70 19.45
N LYS A 46 -1.37 -4.77 18.76
CA LYS A 46 -2.29 -5.90 18.89
C LYS A 46 -1.75 -7.15 18.24
N LEU A 47 -1.15 -7.01 17.04
CA LEU A 47 -0.51 -8.14 16.37
C LEU A 47 0.67 -8.67 17.19
N GLY A 48 1.49 -7.79 17.73
CA GLY A 48 2.62 -8.15 18.59
C GLY A 48 2.24 -8.77 19.93
N ALA A 49 0.99 -8.61 20.37
CA ALA A 49 0.46 -9.22 21.60
C ALA A 49 -0.11 -10.63 21.36
N MET A 50 -0.21 -11.08 20.11
CA MET A 50 -0.66 -12.44 19.79
C MET A 50 0.32 -13.48 20.34
N SER A 51 -0.21 -14.58 20.85
CA SER A 51 0.59 -15.76 21.14
C SER A 51 1.17 -16.35 19.85
N LYS A 52 2.20 -17.19 19.98
CA LYS A 52 2.76 -17.88 18.80
C LYS A 52 1.69 -18.66 18.02
N SER A 53 0.82 -19.36 18.71
CA SER A 53 -0.25 -20.15 18.09
C SER A 53 -1.25 -19.26 17.32
N GLU A 54 -1.64 -18.12 17.89
CA GLU A 54 -2.52 -17.15 17.23
C GLU A 54 -1.85 -16.54 15.99
N SER A 55 -0.58 -16.17 16.11
CA SER A 55 0.20 -15.62 15.00
C SER A 55 0.37 -16.64 13.87
N ASP A 56 0.71 -17.90 14.20
CA ASP A 56 0.85 -18.96 13.21
C ASP A 56 -0.48 -19.24 12.49
N SER A 57 -1.59 -19.24 13.23
CA SER A 57 -2.95 -19.41 12.68
C SER A 57 -3.30 -18.25 11.74
N PHE A 58 -3.02 -17.02 12.16
CA PHE A 58 -3.27 -15.80 11.39
C PHE A 58 -2.46 -15.78 10.08
N MET A 59 -1.19 -16.18 10.13
CA MET A 59 -0.37 -16.35 8.92
C MET A 59 -0.91 -17.45 8.01
N GLY A 60 -1.40 -18.56 8.56
CA GLY A 60 -2.06 -19.60 7.80
C GLY A 60 -3.27 -19.10 7.02
N GLU A 61 -4.07 -18.23 7.61
CA GLU A 61 -5.19 -17.56 6.94
C GLU A 61 -4.72 -16.69 5.76
N TYR A 62 -3.61 -15.95 5.92
CA TYR A 62 -3.02 -15.16 4.83
C TYR A 62 -2.54 -16.02 3.67
N PHE A 63 -1.91 -17.17 3.95
CA PHE A 63 -1.51 -18.10 2.90
C PHE A 63 -2.72 -18.67 2.16
N ALA A 64 -3.76 -19.11 2.89
CA ALA A 64 -4.98 -19.61 2.30
C ALA A 64 -5.71 -18.54 1.46
N PHE A 65 -5.77 -17.31 1.95
CA PHE A 65 -6.32 -16.18 1.21
C PHE A 65 -5.55 -15.93 -0.09
N THR A 66 -4.22 -15.88 -0.01
CA THR A 66 -3.35 -15.63 -1.18
C THR A 66 -3.53 -16.72 -2.25
N ASP A 67 -3.57 -17.98 -1.82
CA ASP A 67 -3.83 -19.10 -2.74
C ASP A 67 -5.22 -19.00 -3.36
N GLY A 68 -6.22 -18.60 -2.59
CA GLY A 68 -7.58 -18.39 -3.07
C GLY A 68 -7.67 -17.34 -4.16
N ILE A 69 -7.03 -16.17 -3.97
CA ILE A 69 -7.07 -15.09 -4.95
C ILE A 69 -6.17 -15.34 -6.17
N ARG A 70 -5.13 -16.17 -6.05
CA ARG A 70 -4.39 -16.70 -7.19
C ARG A 70 -5.25 -17.60 -8.07
N LYS A 71 -5.96 -18.54 -7.46
CA LYS A 71 -6.86 -19.47 -8.16
C LYS A 71 -8.02 -18.76 -8.85
N SER A 72 -8.54 -17.69 -8.26
CA SER A 72 -9.62 -16.89 -8.85
C SER A 72 -9.15 -15.85 -9.87
N GLY A 73 -7.84 -15.72 -10.11
CA GLY A 73 -7.26 -14.78 -11.07
C GLY A 73 -7.18 -13.34 -10.63
N HIS A 74 -7.46 -13.05 -9.36
CA HIS A 74 -7.37 -11.68 -8.82
C HIS A 74 -5.94 -11.24 -8.46
N TYR A 75 -5.05 -12.18 -8.12
CA TYR A 75 -3.72 -11.86 -7.61
C TYR A 75 -2.77 -11.34 -8.69
N LEU A 76 -2.26 -10.13 -8.51
CA LEU A 76 -1.18 -9.56 -9.32
C LEU A 76 0.13 -9.42 -8.53
N GLY A 77 0.06 -9.19 -7.23
CA GLY A 77 1.21 -9.03 -6.36
C GLY A 77 0.78 -8.73 -4.93
N GLY A 78 1.74 -8.70 -4.02
CA GLY A 78 1.51 -8.34 -2.63
C GLY A 78 2.74 -8.60 -1.80
N GLU A 79 2.97 -7.72 -0.81
CA GLU A 79 4.10 -7.82 0.11
C GLU A 79 3.67 -7.43 1.52
N ALA A 80 4.22 -8.13 2.50
CA ALA A 80 4.17 -7.72 3.89
C ALA A 80 5.34 -6.79 4.19
N LEU A 81 5.09 -5.78 5.02
CA LEU A 81 6.11 -4.83 5.45
C LEU A 81 6.62 -5.19 6.85
N GLN A 82 7.87 -4.85 7.12
CA GLN A 82 8.41 -4.87 8.46
C GLN A 82 7.76 -3.78 9.33
N PRO A 83 7.86 -3.86 10.67
CA PRO A 83 7.27 -2.88 11.56
C PRO A 83 7.73 -1.45 11.27
N VAL A 84 6.86 -0.47 11.55
CA VAL A 84 7.11 0.96 11.27
C VAL A 84 8.36 1.53 11.93
N GLN A 85 8.88 0.92 12.99
CA GLN A 85 10.15 1.30 13.61
C GLN A 85 11.35 1.10 12.68
N THR A 86 11.23 0.28 11.62
CA THR A 86 12.27 0.08 10.60
C THR A 86 12.14 1.05 9.43
N ALA A 87 11.07 1.85 9.39
CA ALA A 87 10.82 2.79 8.32
C ALA A 87 11.80 3.96 8.35
N THR A 88 12.05 4.52 7.18
CA THR A 88 12.77 5.78 7.00
C THR A 88 11.93 6.68 6.13
N THR A 89 11.67 7.89 6.59
CA THR A 89 10.95 8.91 5.82
C THR A 89 11.96 9.85 5.18
N VAL A 90 11.85 10.04 3.87
CA VAL A 90 12.73 10.92 3.08
C VAL A 90 11.95 12.14 2.59
N ARG A 91 12.53 13.31 2.74
CA ARG A 91 11.99 14.57 2.20
C ARG A 91 13.04 15.32 1.40
N LEU A 92 12.64 15.89 0.28
CA LEU A 92 13.44 16.85 -0.48
C LEU A 92 12.80 18.23 -0.33
N ARG A 93 13.53 19.18 0.23
CA ARG A 93 13.09 20.56 0.41
C ARG A 93 14.23 21.51 0.03
N ASN A 94 13.95 22.48 -0.82
CA ASN A 94 14.95 23.47 -1.27
C ASN A 94 16.25 22.81 -1.79
N GLY A 95 16.13 21.73 -2.56
CA GLY A 95 17.26 20.98 -3.11
C GLY A 95 18.06 20.13 -2.08
N ARG A 96 17.55 20.02 -0.84
CA ARG A 96 18.20 19.24 0.22
C ARG A 96 17.38 18.02 0.59
N VAL A 97 18.04 16.86 0.64
CA VAL A 97 17.48 15.61 1.15
C VAL A 97 17.60 15.60 2.67
N SER A 98 16.51 15.28 3.33
CA SER A 98 16.47 14.98 4.77
C SER A 98 15.83 13.62 4.98
N THR A 99 16.33 12.89 5.98
CA THR A 99 15.78 11.61 6.40
C THR A 99 15.35 11.69 7.86
N THR A 100 14.29 10.97 8.19
CA THR A 100 13.81 10.81 9.57
C THR A 100 13.53 9.33 9.80
N ASP A 101 14.01 8.79 10.91
CA ASP A 101 13.67 7.43 11.30
C ASP A 101 12.20 7.33 11.67
N GLY A 102 11.56 6.27 11.22
CA GLY A 102 10.15 6.02 11.44
C GLY A 102 9.26 6.40 10.25
N PRO A 103 7.94 6.14 10.39
CA PRO A 103 6.94 6.44 9.36
C PRO A 103 6.74 7.96 9.24
N PHE A 104 6.16 8.39 8.11
CA PHE A 104 5.89 9.82 7.88
C PHE A 104 4.85 10.41 8.84
N ALA A 105 4.00 9.58 9.43
CA ALA A 105 2.99 9.96 10.42
C ALA A 105 2.81 8.86 11.47
N GLU A 106 2.56 9.28 12.71
CA GLU A 106 2.13 8.37 13.78
C GLU A 106 0.62 8.20 13.69
N THR A 107 0.18 6.95 13.62
CA THR A 107 -1.23 6.58 13.44
C THR A 107 -1.59 5.46 14.42
N LYS A 108 -2.90 5.30 14.67
CA LYS A 108 -3.40 4.20 15.51
C LYS A 108 -3.21 2.84 14.84
N GLU A 109 -3.47 2.78 13.53
CA GLU A 109 -3.24 1.62 12.69
C GLU A 109 -2.09 1.95 11.72
N GLN A 110 -1.17 1.03 11.53
CA GLN A 110 0.01 1.20 10.70
C GLN A 110 -0.12 0.40 9.41
N LEU A 111 0.42 0.93 8.31
CA LEU A 111 0.52 0.21 7.04
C LEU A 111 1.44 -1.00 7.22
N GLY A 112 0.89 -2.20 7.12
CA GLY A 112 1.60 -3.46 7.32
C GLY A 112 1.83 -4.27 6.05
N GLY A 113 1.23 -3.86 4.93
CA GLY A 113 1.37 -4.57 3.66
C GLY A 113 0.34 -4.16 2.63
N TYR A 114 0.36 -4.84 1.51
CA TYR A 114 -0.60 -4.60 0.43
C TYR A 114 -0.80 -5.83 -0.44
N TYR A 115 -1.94 -5.86 -1.13
CA TYR A 115 -2.17 -6.68 -2.32
C TYR A 115 -2.47 -5.79 -3.51
N LEU A 116 -1.86 -6.09 -4.65
CA LEU A 116 -2.27 -5.59 -5.95
C LEU A 116 -3.16 -6.65 -6.60
N ILE A 117 -4.38 -6.26 -6.93
CA ILE A 117 -5.37 -7.18 -7.49
C ILE A 117 -5.93 -6.67 -8.81
N ASP A 118 -6.36 -7.61 -9.62
CA ASP A 118 -7.18 -7.40 -10.80
C ASP A 118 -8.63 -7.73 -10.45
N ALA A 119 -9.57 -6.83 -10.69
CA ALA A 119 -10.97 -7.02 -10.38
C ALA A 119 -11.86 -6.42 -11.47
N ARG A 120 -13.04 -6.96 -11.65
CA ARG A 120 -14.00 -6.51 -12.69
C ARG A 120 -14.50 -5.10 -12.45
N ASP A 121 -14.68 -4.75 -11.17
CA ASP A 121 -15.18 -3.47 -10.70
C ASP A 121 -14.85 -3.27 -9.21
N LEU A 122 -15.25 -2.13 -8.65
CA LEU A 122 -15.04 -1.83 -7.23
C LEU A 122 -15.75 -2.83 -6.31
N ASN A 123 -16.94 -3.30 -6.65
CA ASN A 123 -17.66 -4.28 -5.82
C ASN A 123 -16.89 -5.60 -5.75
N ASP A 124 -16.35 -6.06 -6.85
CA ASP A 124 -15.50 -7.26 -6.89
C ASP A 124 -14.22 -7.05 -6.05
N ALA A 125 -13.58 -5.89 -6.17
CA ALA A 125 -12.42 -5.54 -5.34
C ALA A 125 -12.76 -5.51 -3.84
N ILE A 126 -13.92 -4.97 -3.44
CA ILE A 126 -14.41 -4.98 -2.06
C ILE A 126 -14.64 -6.41 -1.57
N GLN A 127 -15.23 -7.28 -2.39
CA GLN A 127 -15.43 -8.69 -2.03
C GLN A 127 -14.09 -9.42 -1.80
N VAL A 128 -13.07 -9.12 -2.59
CA VAL A 128 -11.72 -9.65 -2.37
C VAL A 128 -11.14 -9.07 -1.08
N ALA A 129 -11.13 -7.75 -0.92
CA ALA A 129 -10.56 -7.05 0.21
C ALA A 129 -11.17 -7.46 1.56
N SER A 130 -12.50 -7.71 1.60
CA SER A 130 -13.21 -8.13 2.80
C SER A 130 -12.75 -9.50 3.35
N ARG A 131 -12.10 -10.32 2.53
CA ARG A 131 -11.56 -11.63 2.90
C ARG A 131 -10.11 -11.58 3.34
N ILE A 132 -9.42 -10.44 3.23
CA ILE A 132 -8.07 -10.25 3.79
C ILE A 132 -8.18 -10.41 5.31
N PRO A 133 -7.37 -11.28 5.96
CA PRO A 133 -7.50 -11.55 7.39
C PRO A 133 -7.53 -10.30 8.27
N SER A 134 -6.72 -9.30 7.98
CA SER A 134 -6.70 -8.03 8.72
C SER A 134 -7.97 -7.19 8.56
N ALA A 135 -8.87 -7.49 7.63
CA ALA A 135 -10.12 -6.73 7.48
C ALA A 135 -11.00 -6.78 8.75
N ARG A 136 -10.87 -7.83 9.58
CA ARG A 136 -11.61 -7.98 10.83
C ARG A 136 -10.92 -7.37 12.06
N LEU A 137 -9.63 -7.06 11.96
CA LEU A 137 -8.81 -6.56 13.08
C LEU A 137 -8.39 -5.10 12.89
N GLY A 138 -8.20 -4.68 11.65
CA GLY A 138 -7.77 -3.36 11.25
C GLY A 138 -8.63 -2.84 10.10
N SER A 139 -7.97 -2.29 9.08
CA SER A 139 -8.65 -1.68 7.93
C SER A 139 -7.97 -2.04 6.62
N ILE A 140 -8.76 -2.22 5.58
CA ILE A 140 -8.26 -2.39 4.21
C ILE A 140 -8.73 -1.20 3.38
N GLU A 141 -7.79 -0.39 2.92
CA GLU A 141 -8.08 0.69 1.98
C GLU A 141 -7.99 0.17 0.55
N VAL A 142 -9.07 0.25 -0.21
CA VAL A 142 -9.12 -0.18 -1.61
C VAL A 142 -9.03 1.04 -2.51
N ARG A 143 -7.98 1.11 -3.34
CA ARG A 143 -7.74 2.24 -4.24
C ARG A 143 -7.57 1.77 -5.68
N PRO A 144 -8.34 2.32 -6.65
CA PRO A 144 -8.07 2.07 -8.07
C PRO A 144 -6.66 2.56 -8.44
N ILE A 145 -5.96 1.76 -9.24
CA ILE A 145 -4.66 2.16 -9.80
C ILE A 145 -4.91 3.14 -10.95
N MET A 146 -4.16 4.23 -10.95
CA MET A 146 -4.15 5.18 -12.06
C MET A 146 -3.34 4.57 -13.21
N GLU A 147 -3.98 4.42 -14.35
CA GLU A 147 -3.32 3.99 -15.58
C GLU A 147 -2.81 5.22 -16.34
N PHE A 148 -1.60 5.13 -16.83
CA PHE A 148 -1.01 6.16 -17.68
C PHE A 148 -0.72 5.54 -19.04
N ASP A 149 -1.16 6.22 -20.10
CA ASP A 149 -0.71 5.88 -21.45
C ASP A 149 0.76 6.31 -21.55
N HIS A 150 1.65 5.32 -21.68
CA HIS A 150 3.04 5.61 -22.02
C HIS A 150 3.14 5.80 -23.52
N PRO A 151 3.79 6.91 -23.97
CA PRO A 151 4.02 7.13 -25.40
C PRO A 151 4.98 6.10 -26.02
#